data_92b750e85ca51f4b28d6a923454dff09
#
_entry.id   92b750e85ca51f4b28d6a923454dff09
#
_cell.length_a   1.000
_cell.length_b   1.000
_cell.length_c   1.000
_cell.angle_alpha   90.00
_cell.angle_beta   90.00
_cell.angle_gamma   90.00
#
_symmetry.space_group_name_H-M   'P 1'
#
loop_
_entity.id
_entity.type
_entity.pdbx_description
1 polymer ?
#
loop_
_entity_poly.entity_id
_entity_poly.type
_entity_poly.pdbx_seq_one_letter_code
_entity_poly.pdbx_strand_id
1 'polypeptide(L)'
;IEINETGKSLSDLLADGELDAVLGSRMPDSVVTSGDVDWLFPDFRQEEKDYYARTGIHPIMHLVAIRREDYEANPWIAKPLYDAFCKSKDIALKKMGFSGAQKIMLPFLYGDLVEVDQLFGGDPWPYGVEANRKTLEALVAHLVEQRLIAESLDVDDLFLDVT
;
A
#
# COMPACT_ATOMS: atom_id res chain seq x y z
N ILE A 1 -18.73 8.59 -15.38
CA ILE A 1 -17.45 9.25 -15.03
C ILE A 1 -17.57 10.67 -15.55
N GLU A 2 -17.47 11.63 -14.65
CA GLU A 2 -17.41 13.05 -15.00
C GLU A 2 -15.95 13.51 -14.96
N ILE A 3 -15.57 14.33 -15.92
CA ILE A 3 -14.22 14.89 -15.98
C ILE A 3 -14.28 16.28 -15.34
N ASN A 4 -13.36 16.56 -14.43
CA ASN A 4 -13.25 17.90 -13.84
C ASN A 4 -12.69 18.89 -14.88
N GLU A 5 -13.55 19.77 -15.37
CA GLU A 5 -13.21 20.84 -16.33
C GLU A 5 -13.14 22.23 -15.66
N THR A 6 -13.28 22.32 -14.33
CA THR A 6 -13.35 23.61 -13.62
C THR A 6 -12.01 24.35 -13.54
N GLY A 7 -10.90 23.66 -13.78
CA GLY A 7 -9.55 24.18 -13.57
C GLY A 7 -9.13 24.23 -12.09
N LYS A 8 -10.02 23.92 -11.14
CA LYS A 8 -9.71 23.78 -9.72
C LYS A 8 -9.17 22.39 -9.41
N SER A 9 -8.34 22.26 -8.39
CA SER A 9 -7.96 20.95 -7.86
C SER A 9 -9.11 20.29 -7.12
N LEU A 10 -9.07 18.94 -6.93
CA LEU A 10 -10.06 18.25 -6.10
C LEU A 10 -10.01 18.75 -4.64
N SER A 11 -8.86 19.19 -4.17
CA SER A 11 -8.69 19.81 -2.85
C SER A 11 -9.44 21.13 -2.71
N ASP A 12 -9.40 21.97 -3.76
CA ASP A 12 -10.14 23.24 -3.77
C ASP A 12 -11.64 23.01 -3.84
N LEU A 13 -12.08 22.09 -4.70
CA LEU A 13 -13.49 21.73 -4.82
C LEU A 13 -14.08 21.17 -3.51
N LEU A 14 -13.26 20.39 -2.78
CA LEU A 14 -13.63 19.86 -1.46
C LEU A 14 -13.75 21.00 -0.43
N ALA A 15 -12.78 21.92 -0.40
CA ALA A 15 -12.79 23.07 0.51
C ALA A 15 -13.95 24.03 0.25
N ASP A 16 -14.32 24.20 -1.03
CA ASP A 16 -15.45 25.06 -1.46
C ASP A 16 -16.82 24.39 -1.26
N GLY A 17 -16.85 23.10 -0.85
CA GLY A 17 -18.10 22.34 -0.70
C GLY A 17 -18.76 21.95 -2.02
N GLU A 18 -18.02 22.00 -3.12
CA GLU A 18 -18.48 21.53 -4.44
C GLU A 18 -18.37 19.99 -4.57
N LEU A 19 -17.56 19.37 -3.69
CA LEU A 19 -17.48 17.92 -3.49
C LEU A 19 -17.75 17.58 -2.03
N ASP A 20 -18.51 16.51 -1.80
CA ASP A 20 -18.81 16.00 -0.46
C ASP A 20 -17.66 15.20 0.13
N ALA A 21 -16.87 14.51 -0.70
CA ALA A 21 -15.73 13.69 -0.28
C ALA A 21 -14.74 13.49 -1.42
N VAL A 22 -13.50 13.19 -1.04
CA VAL A 22 -12.41 12.79 -1.96
C VAL A 22 -11.79 11.49 -1.47
N LEU A 23 -11.66 10.52 -2.38
CA LEU A 23 -10.87 9.30 -2.18
C LEU A 23 -9.70 9.34 -3.15
N GLY A 24 -8.48 9.29 -2.64
CA GLY A 24 -7.28 9.37 -3.47
C GLY A 24 -6.02 8.88 -2.76
N SER A 25 -4.95 8.74 -3.53
CA SER A 25 -3.65 8.31 -3.03
C SER A 25 -2.84 9.42 -2.32
N ARG A 26 -3.32 10.66 -2.40
CA ARG A 26 -2.68 11.81 -1.76
C ARG A 26 -3.69 12.51 -0.88
N MET A 27 -3.26 12.90 0.31
CA MET A 27 -4.04 13.73 1.20
C MET A 27 -4.29 15.09 0.53
N PRO A 28 -5.55 15.54 0.42
CA PRO A 28 -5.85 16.89 -0.05
C PRO A 28 -5.26 17.95 0.88
N ASP A 29 -4.70 19.02 0.33
CA ASP A 29 -4.15 20.13 1.13
C ASP A 29 -5.21 20.79 2.02
N SER A 30 -6.48 20.75 1.59
CA SER A 30 -7.63 21.28 2.34
C SER A 30 -7.83 20.61 3.71
N VAL A 31 -7.37 19.37 3.93
CA VAL A 31 -7.38 18.75 5.27
C VAL A 31 -6.56 19.54 6.28
N VAL A 32 -5.51 20.24 5.83
CA VAL A 32 -4.64 21.06 6.68
C VAL A 32 -5.02 22.54 6.66
N THR A 33 -5.54 23.02 5.52
CA THR A 33 -5.75 24.45 5.28
C THR A 33 -7.18 24.91 5.49
N SER A 34 -8.16 24.01 5.48
CA SER A 34 -9.58 24.32 5.71
C SER A 34 -10.04 23.76 7.06
N GLY A 35 -10.80 24.56 7.81
CA GLY A 35 -11.44 24.08 9.05
C GLY A 35 -12.70 23.24 8.83
N ASP A 36 -13.18 23.15 7.60
CA ASP A 36 -14.42 22.47 7.23
C ASP A 36 -14.18 21.09 6.57
N VAL A 37 -12.91 20.71 6.41
CA VAL A 37 -12.49 19.43 5.81
C VAL A 37 -11.80 18.58 6.86
N ASP A 38 -12.27 17.34 7.03
CA ASP A 38 -11.72 16.41 8.01
C ASP A 38 -11.69 15.00 7.47
N TRP A 39 -11.05 14.09 8.19
CA TRP A 39 -11.02 12.67 7.88
C TRP A 39 -12.39 12.02 8.06
N LEU A 40 -12.79 11.20 7.09
CA LEU A 40 -14.01 10.41 7.20
C LEU A 40 -13.99 9.45 8.40
N PHE A 41 -12.80 8.94 8.73
CA PHE A 41 -12.53 8.14 9.92
C PHE A 41 -11.56 8.90 10.82
N PRO A 42 -12.01 9.63 11.84
CA PRO A 42 -11.14 10.43 12.71
C PRO A 42 -10.05 9.61 13.42
N ASP A 43 -10.38 8.39 13.83
CA ASP A 43 -9.42 7.43 14.40
C ASP A 43 -9.01 6.37 13.36
N PHE A 44 -8.57 6.81 12.18
CA PHE A 44 -8.19 5.93 11.07
C PHE A 44 -7.14 4.89 11.48
N ARG A 45 -6.23 5.22 12.40
CA ARG A 45 -5.20 4.28 12.87
C ARG A 45 -5.82 3.07 13.59
N GLN A 46 -6.85 3.26 14.40
CA GLN A 46 -7.55 2.16 15.06
C GLN A 46 -8.42 1.38 14.06
N GLU A 47 -9.12 2.07 13.19
CA GLU A 47 -9.93 1.44 12.14
C GLU A 47 -9.10 0.53 11.22
N GLU A 48 -7.91 0.97 10.82
CA GLU A 48 -6.98 0.19 10.00
C GLU A 48 -6.47 -1.06 10.74
N LYS A 49 -6.16 -0.96 12.03
CA LYS A 49 -5.77 -2.11 12.85
C LYS A 49 -6.90 -3.12 13.00
N ASP A 50 -8.10 -2.65 13.29
CA ASP A 50 -9.29 -3.50 13.45
C ASP A 50 -9.64 -4.18 12.12
N TYR A 51 -9.50 -3.46 11.01
CA TYR A 51 -9.65 -4.04 9.69
C TYR A 51 -8.65 -5.17 9.45
N TYR A 52 -7.36 -4.92 9.68
CA TYR A 52 -6.33 -5.94 9.51
C TYR A 52 -6.53 -7.13 10.46
N ALA A 53 -6.80 -6.89 11.73
CA ALA A 53 -7.05 -7.93 12.71
C ALA A 53 -8.22 -8.85 12.31
N ARG A 54 -9.28 -8.27 11.74
CA ARG A 54 -10.46 -8.99 11.28
C ARG A 54 -10.25 -9.69 9.95
N THR A 55 -9.54 -9.07 9.02
CA THR A 55 -9.45 -9.54 7.63
C THR A 55 -8.11 -10.18 7.28
N GLY A 56 -7.03 -9.82 7.97
CA GLY A 56 -5.66 -10.17 7.58
C GLY A 56 -5.24 -9.52 6.26
N ILE A 57 -5.94 -8.50 5.79
CA ILE A 57 -5.65 -7.78 4.55
C ILE A 57 -4.93 -6.48 4.88
N HIS A 58 -3.71 -6.34 4.36
CA HIS A 58 -2.97 -5.08 4.33
C HIS A 58 -2.74 -4.69 2.87
N PRO A 59 -3.26 -3.54 2.41
CA PRO A 59 -3.21 -3.18 1.00
C PRO A 59 -1.79 -3.09 0.45
N ILE A 60 -1.57 -3.72 -0.70
CA ILE A 60 -0.29 -3.66 -1.43
C ILE A 60 -0.25 -2.35 -2.20
N MET A 61 0.78 -1.54 -1.96
CA MET A 61 0.92 -0.22 -2.60
C MET A 61 1.67 -0.27 -3.92
N HIS A 62 2.67 -1.14 -4.04
CA HIS A 62 3.58 -1.17 -5.19
C HIS A 62 3.96 -2.59 -5.55
N LEU A 63 4.22 -2.80 -6.83
CA LEU A 63 4.75 -4.03 -7.39
C LEU A 63 6.01 -3.71 -8.20
N VAL A 64 6.89 -4.69 -8.34
CA VAL A 64 8.00 -4.63 -9.28
C VAL A 64 7.58 -5.35 -10.55
N ALA A 65 7.66 -4.69 -11.69
CA ALA A 65 7.37 -5.26 -12.99
C ALA A 65 8.63 -5.31 -13.85
N ILE A 66 8.79 -6.41 -14.57
CA ILE A 66 9.83 -6.60 -15.59
C ILE A 66 9.12 -6.68 -16.95
N ARG A 67 9.66 -6.02 -17.97
CA ARG A 67 9.11 -6.16 -19.33
C ARG A 67 9.26 -7.61 -19.78
N ARG A 68 8.21 -8.11 -20.41
CA ARG A 68 8.18 -9.51 -20.88
C ARG A 68 9.36 -9.86 -21.75
N GLU A 69 9.71 -8.99 -22.71
CA GLU A 69 10.86 -9.16 -23.61
C GLU A 69 12.19 -9.33 -22.86
N ASP A 70 12.40 -8.50 -21.82
CA ASP A 70 13.63 -8.56 -21.01
C ASP A 70 13.70 -9.85 -20.20
N TYR A 71 12.55 -10.28 -19.65
CA TYR A 71 12.46 -11.53 -18.91
C TYR A 71 12.65 -12.74 -19.80
N GLU A 72 12.01 -12.81 -20.97
CA GLU A 72 12.14 -13.91 -21.92
C GLU A 72 13.59 -14.04 -22.45
N ALA A 73 14.28 -12.92 -22.68
CA ALA A 73 15.69 -12.91 -23.05
C ALA A 73 16.62 -13.30 -21.88
N ASN A 74 16.22 -13.05 -20.63
CA ASN A 74 17.04 -13.25 -19.46
C ASN A 74 16.22 -13.79 -18.27
N PRO A 75 15.68 -15.03 -18.33
CA PRO A 75 14.80 -15.54 -17.26
C PRO A 75 15.44 -15.59 -15.88
N TRP A 76 16.75 -15.66 -15.85
CA TRP A 76 17.55 -15.68 -14.61
C TRP A 76 17.46 -14.39 -13.79
N ILE A 77 17.00 -13.25 -14.37
CA ILE A 77 17.03 -11.94 -13.71
C ILE A 77 16.02 -11.83 -12.57
N ALA A 78 14.90 -12.54 -12.64
CA ALA A 78 13.79 -12.39 -11.69
C ALA A 78 14.20 -12.78 -10.27
N LYS A 79 14.80 -13.95 -10.08
CA LYS A 79 15.18 -14.44 -8.75
C LYS A 79 16.25 -13.59 -8.06
N PRO A 80 17.40 -13.24 -8.70
CA PRO A 80 18.38 -12.34 -8.07
C PRO A 80 17.82 -10.96 -7.75
N LEU A 81 16.92 -10.44 -8.58
CA LEU A 81 16.28 -9.15 -8.33
C LEU A 81 15.36 -9.23 -7.09
N TYR A 82 14.55 -10.26 -6.98
CA TYR A 82 13.73 -10.53 -5.80
C TYR A 82 14.59 -10.62 -4.53
N ASP A 83 15.65 -11.41 -4.57
CA ASP A 83 16.58 -11.58 -3.43
C ASP A 83 17.24 -10.25 -3.03
N ALA A 84 17.59 -9.42 -4.02
CA ALA A 84 18.16 -8.09 -3.76
C ALA A 84 17.17 -7.16 -3.07
N PHE A 85 15.88 -7.17 -3.48
CA PHE A 85 14.82 -6.41 -2.80
C PHE A 85 14.58 -6.92 -1.38
N CYS A 86 14.50 -8.23 -1.18
CA CYS A 86 14.38 -8.83 0.17
C CYS A 86 15.53 -8.37 1.08
N LYS A 87 16.78 -8.47 0.61
CA LYS A 87 17.95 -8.03 1.36
C LYS A 87 17.93 -6.52 1.66
N SER A 88 17.48 -5.71 0.70
CA SER A 88 17.36 -4.26 0.88
C SER A 88 16.33 -3.93 1.97
N LYS A 89 15.17 -4.61 1.96
CA LYS A 89 14.14 -4.48 3.00
C LYS A 89 14.69 -4.87 4.37
N ASP A 90 15.36 -6.00 4.50
CA ASP A 90 15.97 -6.45 5.76
C ASP A 90 16.94 -5.42 6.33
N ILE A 91 17.75 -4.81 5.46
CA ILE A 91 18.68 -3.74 5.87
C ILE A 91 17.89 -2.51 6.36
N ALA A 92 16.79 -2.14 5.70
CA ALA A 92 15.98 -1.01 6.09
C ALA A 92 15.31 -1.25 7.45
N LEU A 93 14.68 -2.41 7.66
CA LEU A 93 14.05 -2.80 8.92
C LEU A 93 15.07 -2.80 10.08
N LYS A 94 16.24 -3.39 9.88
CA LYS A 94 17.34 -3.37 10.88
C LYS A 94 17.80 -1.95 11.21
N LYS A 95 17.86 -1.05 10.21
CA LYS A 95 18.24 0.36 10.43
C LYS A 95 17.18 1.12 11.20
N MET A 96 15.89 0.86 10.97
CA MET A 96 14.79 1.48 11.71
C MET A 96 14.80 1.04 13.18
N GLY A 97 15.02 -0.25 13.45
CA GLY A 97 15.07 -0.80 14.81
C GLY A 97 16.37 -0.50 15.59
N PHE A 98 17.38 0.14 14.97
CA PHE A 98 18.64 0.40 15.63
C PHE A 98 18.57 1.58 16.61
N SER A 99 18.64 1.27 17.92
CA SER A 99 18.48 2.25 19.01
C SER A 99 19.75 3.06 19.37
N GLY A 100 20.92 2.64 18.90
CA GLY A 100 22.18 3.29 19.25
C GLY A 100 22.40 4.68 18.62
N ALA A 101 21.80 4.94 17.46
CA ALA A 101 21.73 6.25 16.81
C ALA A 101 20.49 6.30 15.91
N GLN A 102 19.52 7.13 16.28
CA GLN A 102 18.31 7.28 15.50
C GLN A 102 18.62 7.89 14.13
N LYS A 103 18.29 7.14 13.06
CA LYS A 103 18.55 7.54 11.67
C LYS A 103 17.32 8.13 10.97
N ILE A 104 16.16 7.99 11.59
CA ILE A 104 14.88 8.48 11.11
C ILE A 104 14.36 9.48 12.13
N MET A 105 14.06 10.70 11.70
CA MET A 105 13.66 11.80 12.58
C MET A 105 12.17 11.73 12.95
N LEU A 106 11.74 10.58 13.50
CA LEU A 106 10.38 10.37 14.02
C LEU A 106 10.43 10.15 15.53
N PRO A 107 9.92 11.08 16.35
CA PRO A 107 10.06 11.02 17.82
C PRO A 107 9.38 9.80 18.44
N PHE A 108 8.32 9.29 17.85
CA PHE A 108 7.55 8.15 18.37
C PHE A 108 7.87 6.82 17.65
N LEU A 109 8.91 6.78 16.81
CA LEU A 109 9.27 5.62 15.98
C LEU A 109 9.32 4.31 16.77
N TYR A 110 9.86 4.30 17.98
CA TYR A 110 9.93 3.07 18.78
C TYR A 110 8.56 2.54 19.19
N GLY A 111 7.64 3.42 19.56
CA GLY A 111 6.25 3.04 19.84
C GLY A 111 5.60 2.45 18.61
N ASP A 112 5.79 3.09 17.47
CA ASP A 112 5.26 2.62 16.19
C ASP A 112 5.84 1.25 15.79
N LEU A 113 7.15 1.03 15.99
CA LEU A 113 7.77 -0.27 15.70
C LEU A 113 7.27 -1.39 16.62
N VAL A 114 7.04 -1.12 17.89
CA VAL A 114 6.43 -2.08 18.83
C VAL A 114 5.03 -2.44 18.38
N GLU A 115 4.25 -1.48 17.95
CA GLU A 115 2.89 -1.69 17.46
C GLU A 115 2.86 -2.48 16.15
N VAL A 116 3.76 -2.17 15.22
CA VAL A 116 3.97 -2.92 13.97
C VAL A 116 4.36 -4.37 14.26
N ASP A 117 5.26 -4.60 15.21
CA ASP A 117 5.67 -5.95 15.61
C ASP A 117 4.48 -6.74 16.19
N GLN A 118 3.69 -6.13 17.05
CA GLN A 118 2.50 -6.76 17.64
C GLN A 118 1.42 -7.10 16.61
N LEU A 119 1.22 -6.23 15.62
CA LEU A 119 0.15 -6.40 14.63
C LEU A 119 0.57 -7.30 13.47
N PHE A 120 1.80 -7.17 12.98
CA PHE A 120 2.29 -7.81 11.75
C PHE A 120 3.41 -8.84 11.97
N GLY A 121 3.86 -9.04 13.20
CA GLY A 121 5.03 -9.89 13.47
C GLY A 121 6.35 -9.28 12.98
N GLY A 122 6.44 -7.95 12.90
CA GLY A 122 7.64 -7.20 12.55
C GLY A 122 7.79 -6.82 11.06
N ASP A 123 7.07 -7.48 10.16
CA ASP A 123 7.12 -7.17 8.72
C ASP A 123 5.71 -6.88 8.15
N PRO A 124 5.30 -5.61 8.06
CA PRO A 124 4.00 -5.24 7.51
C PRO A 124 3.92 -5.39 5.99
N TRP A 125 5.05 -5.59 5.30
CA TRP A 125 5.12 -5.73 3.84
C TRP A 125 5.90 -6.98 3.43
N PRO A 126 5.41 -8.19 3.76
CA PRO A 126 6.09 -9.41 3.34
C PRO A 126 6.11 -9.49 1.81
N TYR A 127 7.24 -9.95 1.26
CA TYR A 127 7.37 -10.18 -0.17
C TYR A 127 6.95 -11.60 -0.54
N GLY A 128 6.52 -11.78 -1.80
CA GLY A 128 6.08 -13.07 -2.34
C GLY A 128 4.57 -13.23 -2.40
N VAL A 129 4.11 -14.08 -3.30
CA VAL A 129 2.67 -14.30 -3.56
C VAL A 129 2.00 -14.95 -2.36
N GLU A 130 2.60 -16.01 -1.80
CA GLU A 130 1.97 -16.76 -0.70
C GLU A 130 1.68 -15.91 0.52
N ALA A 131 2.62 -15.06 0.92
CA ALA A 131 2.44 -14.17 2.07
C ALA A 131 1.37 -13.08 1.84
N ASN A 132 1.05 -12.80 0.57
CA ASN A 132 0.09 -11.78 0.15
C ASN A 132 -1.15 -12.35 -0.55
N ARG A 133 -1.27 -13.67 -0.67
CA ARG A 133 -2.32 -14.36 -1.44
C ARG A 133 -3.72 -13.82 -1.11
N LYS A 134 -4.05 -13.75 0.17
CA LYS A 134 -5.35 -13.26 0.63
C LYS A 134 -5.65 -11.83 0.15
N THR A 135 -4.66 -10.94 0.19
CA THR A 135 -4.80 -9.55 -0.28
C THR A 135 -4.96 -9.50 -1.80
N LEU A 136 -4.20 -10.31 -2.53
CA LEU A 136 -4.26 -10.40 -4.00
C LEU A 136 -5.59 -10.97 -4.47
N GLU A 137 -6.07 -12.06 -3.86
CA GLU A 137 -7.38 -12.65 -4.16
C GLU A 137 -8.52 -11.69 -3.87
N ALA A 138 -8.46 -10.94 -2.76
CA ALA A 138 -9.45 -9.92 -2.44
C ALA A 138 -9.45 -8.80 -3.48
N LEU A 139 -8.28 -8.37 -3.97
CA LEU A 139 -8.19 -7.38 -5.04
C LEU A 139 -8.86 -7.89 -6.32
N VAL A 140 -8.56 -9.11 -6.77
CA VAL A 140 -9.18 -9.70 -7.96
C VAL A 140 -10.70 -9.78 -7.80
N ALA A 141 -11.19 -10.22 -6.64
CA ALA A 141 -12.62 -10.29 -6.35
C ALA A 141 -13.27 -8.90 -6.46
N HIS A 142 -12.67 -7.87 -5.88
CA HIS A 142 -13.18 -6.49 -5.96
C HIS A 142 -13.14 -5.92 -7.38
N LEU A 143 -12.13 -6.25 -8.18
CA LEU A 143 -12.06 -5.83 -9.58
C LEU A 143 -13.22 -6.41 -10.41
N VAL A 144 -13.57 -7.69 -10.18
CA VAL A 144 -14.72 -8.33 -10.83
C VAL A 144 -16.04 -7.71 -10.34
N GLU A 145 -16.23 -7.57 -9.02
CA GLU A 145 -17.41 -6.99 -8.43
C GLU A 145 -17.69 -5.57 -8.95
N GLN A 146 -16.64 -4.76 -9.05
CA GLN A 146 -16.71 -3.40 -9.60
C GLN A 146 -16.75 -3.35 -11.13
N ARG A 147 -16.73 -4.49 -11.81
CA ARG A 147 -16.73 -4.61 -13.28
C ARG A 147 -15.55 -3.91 -13.97
N LEU A 148 -14.41 -3.84 -13.29
CA LEU A 148 -13.16 -3.34 -13.86
C LEU A 148 -12.47 -4.40 -14.72
N ILE A 149 -12.70 -5.69 -14.41
CA ILE A 149 -12.36 -6.83 -15.23
C ILE A 149 -13.59 -7.71 -15.43
N ALA A 150 -13.67 -8.40 -16.57
CA ALA A 150 -14.83 -9.20 -16.96
C ALA A 150 -14.89 -10.55 -16.22
N GLU A 151 -13.74 -11.15 -15.97
CA GLU A 151 -13.59 -12.49 -15.39
C GLU A 151 -12.54 -12.48 -14.28
N SER A 152 -12.66 -13.43 -13.36
CA SER A 152 -11.65 -13.64 -12.31
C SER A 152 -10.34 -14.12 -12.92
N LEU A 153 -9.23 -13.62 -12.41
CA LEU A 153 -7.88 -14.03 -12.77
C LEU A 153 -7.32 -14.92 -11.67
N ASP A 154 -6.55 -15.94 -12.04
CA ASP A 154 -5.77 -16.68 -11.07
C ASP A 154 -4.54 -15.84 -10.66
N VAL A 155 -4.35 -15.69 -9.36
CA VAL A 155 -3.22 -14.92 -8.82
C VAL A 155 -1.89 -15.52 -9.27
N ASP A 156 -1.79 -16.84 -9.39
CA ASP A 156 -0.55 -17.51 -9.80
C ASP A 156 -0.17 -17.22 -11.26
N ASP A 157 -1.15 -16.87 -12.11
CA ASP A 157 -0.89 -16.49 -13.50
C ASP A 157 -0.37 -15.03 -13.63
N LEU A 158 -0.50 -14.22 -12.59
CA LEU A 158 -0.11 -12.81 -12.61
C LEU A 158 1.35 -12.57 -12.22
N PHE A 159 1.98 -13.53 -11.56
CA PHE A 159 3.31 -13.36 -10.98
C PHE A 159 4.27 -14.45 -11.45
N LEU A 160 5.56 -14.11 -11.44
CA LEU A 160 6.63 -15.08 -11.65
C LEU A 160 6.87 -15.84 -10.35
N ASP A 161 7.08 -17.16 -10.44
CA ASP A 161 7.60 -17.94 -9.33
C ASP A 161 9.08 -17.60 -9.13
N VAL A 162 9.38 -16.95 -8.02
CA VAL A 162 10.73 -16.48 -7.65
C VAL A 162 11.16 -16.93 -6.25
N THR A 163 10.30 -17.71 -5.55
CA THR A 163 10.57 -18.22 -4.19
C THR A 163 11.25 -19.58 -4.16
#